data_4ebeb77510d1fe7bac33d42c769160e0
#
_entry.id   4ebeb77510d1fe7bac33d42c769160e0
#
_cell.length_a   1.000
_cell.length_b   1.000
_cell.length_c   1.000
_cell.angle_alpha   90.00
_cell.angle_beta   90.00
_cell.angle_gamma   90.00
#
_symmetry.space_group_name_H-M   'P 1'
#
loop_
_entity.id
_entity.type
_entity.pdbx_description
1 polymer ?
#
loop_
_entity_poly.entity_id
_entity_poly.type
_entity_poly.pdbx_seq_one_letter_code
_entity_poly.pdbx_strand_id
1 'polypeptide(L)'
;RGMRGTLVTSLNMAGISLTLTVVDDELIQLIDADTAAPAWPGTVADPEYADARMVDDETQPDSGEENAWLTGFVERLAASYDDLTALDREAGDGDFGQNMEAAFGDVVRPVRGADAEVLNFFAHRMLVRAGGTSGAVLGTLFRQMADAFEDAGVDSRDADGAAFAGALAEGLKRGVDAITELGGAKEGDNTLVDALAPAARAAKDATGSVDEVLAHVFAPAVEGAKATRGMQAKKGRASYLGESAKDVPDPGAIAVTWLFGEAG
;
A
#
# COMPACT_ATOMS: atom_id res chain seq x y z
N ARG A 1 10.68 8.72 -34.51
CA ARG A 1 10.59 7.26 -34.29
C ARG A 1 10.21 7.01 -32.83
N GLY A 2 9.45 5.99 -32.57
CA GLY A 2 9.05 5.57 -31.24
C GLY A 2 9.37 4.10 -30.99
N MET A 3 9.84 3.81 -29.78
CA MET A 3 10.01 2.45 -29.31
C MET A 3 9.02 2.24 -28.18
N ARG A 4 8.37 1.08 -28.15
CA ARG A 4 7.46 0.70 -27.10
C ARG A 4 7.87 -0.67 -26.57
N GLY A 5 7.89 -0.80 -25.26
CA GLY A 5 8.18 -2.08 -24.61
C GLY A 5 8.09 -1.99 -23.13
N THR A 6 8.10 -3.11 -22.47
CA THR A 6 8.22 -3.23 -21.02
C THR A 6 9.68 -3.06 -20.61
N LEU A 7 10.24 -1.88 -20.90
CA LEU A 7 11.66 -1.57 -20.69
C LEU A 7 11.98 -1.17 -19.26
N VAL A 8 10.97 -0.68 -18.54
CA VAL A 8 11.09 -0.32 -17.14
C VAL A 8 10.08 -1.14 -16.36
N THR A 9 10.57 -1.96 -15.45
CA THR A 9 9.75 -2.74 -14.54
C THR A 9 9.72 -2.05 -13.19
N SER A 10 8.55 -1.62 -12.75
CA SER A 10 8.31 -1.27 -11.37
C SER A 10 7.14 -2.12 -10.88
N LEU A 11 7.44 -2.93 -9.90
CA LEU A 11 6.59 -3.87 -9.16
C LEU A 11 5.09 -3.51 -9.25
N ASN A 12 4.34 -4.13 -10.16
CA ASN A 12 2.89 -3.99 -10.34
C ASN A 12 2.32 -2.55 -10.41
N MET A 13 3.15 -1.55 -10.63
CA MET A 13 2.68 -0.18 -10.80
C MET A 13 2.21 0.02 -12.24
N ALA A 14 1.00 0.52 -12.40
CA ALA A 14 0.54 1.04 -13.68
C ALA A 14 1.23 2.39 -13.93
N GLY A 15 2.03 2.48 -14.97
CA GLY A 15 2.74 3.71 -15.27
C GLY A 15 3.30 3.73 -16.69
N ILE A 16 3.64 4.91 -17.15
CA ILE A 16 4.31 5.15 -18.42
C ILE A 16 5.58 5.92 -18.16
N SER A 17 6.71 5.44 -18.69
CA SER A 17 7.92 6.24 -18.81
C SER A 17 8.05 6.77 -20.23
N LEU A 18 8.10 8.09 -20.38
CA LEU A 18 8.34 8.73 -21.66
C LEU A 18 9.74 9.34 -21.66
N THR A 19 10.62 8.80 -22.50
CA THR A 19 11.96 9.31 -22.68
C THR A 19 12.06 10.01 -24.06
N LEU A 20 12.48 11.26 -24.05
CA LEU A 20 12.78 12.02 -25.25
C LEU A 20 14.30 12.19 -25.34
N THR A 21 14.90 11.70 -26.42
CA THR A 21 16.34 11.78 -26.65
C THR A 21 16.60 12.47 -27.97
N VAL A 22 17.48 13.46 -27.96
CA VAL A 22 18.01 14.05 -29.20
C VAL A 22 18.99 13.02 -29.77
N VAL A 23 18.77 12.66 -31.04
CA VAL A 23 19.55 11.63 -31.72
C VAL A 23 20.17 12.18 -33.01
N ASP A 24 21.36 11.72 -33.34
CA ASP A 24 21.98 11.85 -34.63
C ASP A 24 21.79 10.57 -35.49
N ASP A 25 22.31 10.57 -36.68
CA ASP A 25 22.17 9.47 -37.62
C ASP A 25 22.85 8.18 -37.11
N GLU A 26 23.93 8.28 -36.36
CA GLU A 26 24.67 7.15 -35.79
C GLU A 26 23.84 6.51 -34.68
N LEU A 27 23.28 7.31 -33.78
CA LEU A 27 22.44 6.80 -32.68
C LEU A 27 21.15 6.19 -33.22
N ILE A 28 20.57 6.70 -34.30
CA ILE A 28 19.42 6.13 -34.98
C ILE A 28 19.75 4.71 -35.50
N GLN A 29 20.92 4.56 -36.16
CA GLN A 29 21.37 3.26 -36.67
C GLN A 29 21.59 2.25 -35.54
N LEU A 30 22.14 2.69 -34.41
CA LEU A 30 22.34 1.84 -33.23
C LEU A 30 21.01 1.41 -32.58
N ILE A 31 20.03 2.32 -32.52
CA ILE A 31 18.68 2.03 -31.97
C ILE A 31 17.93 1.03 -32.89
N ASP A 32 18.09 1.13 -34.19
CA ASP A 32 17.44 0.28 -35.19
C ASP A 32 18.21 -1.04 -35.44
N ALA A 33 19.40 -1.20 -34.86
CA ALA A 33 20.20 -2.43 -35.05
C ALA A 33 19.54 -3.64 -34.36
N ASP A 34 19.70 -4.80 -35.01
CA ASP A 34 19.25 -6.06 -34.44
C ASP A 34 19.97 -6.35 -33.12
N THR A 35 19.24 -6.78 -32.12
CA THR A 35 19.77 -7.11 -30.80
C THR A 35 19.18 -8.39 -30.24
N ALA A 36 19.99 -9.18 -29.55
CA ALA A 36 19.56 -10.34 -28.78
C ALA A 36 19.25 -10.01 -27.32
N ALA A 37 19.24 -8.73 -26.94
CA ALA A 37 18.91 -8.32 -25.57
C ALA A 37 17.41 -8.55 -25.26
N PRO A 38 17.06 -9.40 -24.30
CA PRO A 38 15.65 -9.80 -24.09
C PRO A 38 14.74 -8.64 -23.71
N ALA A 39 15.29 -7.59 -23.08
CA ALA A 39 14.52 -6.43 -22.63
C ALA A 39 14.40 -5.34 -23.71
N TRP A 40 15.10 -5.47 -24.83
CA TRP A 40 15.07 -4.46 -25.90
C TRP A 40 14.25 -4.99 -27.08
N PRO A 41 13.00 -4.58 -27.25
CA PRO A 41 12.07 -5.22 -28.21
C PRO A 41 12.33 -4.85 -29.68
N GLY A 42 13.28 -3.97 -29.95
CA GLY A 42 13.46 -3.38 -31.26
C GLY A 42 12.33 -2.39 -31.61
N THR A 43 12.27 -1.97 -32.88
CA THR A 43 11.18 -1.16 -33.40
C THR A 43 9.96 -2.04 -33.68
N VAL A 44 8.92 -1.95 -32.87
CA VAL A 44 7.66 -2.65 -33.12
C VAL A 44 6.81 -1.81 -34.05
N ALA A 45 6.54 -2.33 -35.26
CA ALA A 45 5.83 -1.58 -36.29
C ALA A 45 4.33 -1.43 -35.99
N ASP A 46 3.71 -2.37 -35.32
CA ASP A 46 2.28 -2.32 -34.94
C ASP A 46 1.97 -3.34 -33.84
N PRO A 47 2.04 -2.94 -32.54
CA PRO A 47 1.68 -3.87 -31.49
C PRO A 47 0.15 -4.07 -31.48
N GLU A 48 -0.31 -5.29 -31.66
CA GLU A 48 -1.67 -5.64 -31.27
C GLU A 48 -1.79 -5.44 -29.74
N TYR A 49 -2.55 -4.45 -29.35
CA TYR A 49 -2.94 -4.30 -27.95
C TYR A 49 -4.05 -5.32 -27.68
N ALA A 50 -3.79 -6.29 -26.82
CA ALA A 50 -4.89 -6.91 -26.11
C ALA A 50 -5.62 -5.77 -25.37
N ASP A 51 -6.95 -5.70 -25.56
CA ASP A 51 -7.77 -4.78 -24.76
C ASP A 51 -7.41 -5.00 -23.29
N ALA A 52 -6.56 -4.13 -22.77
CA ALA A 52 -6.42 -4.02 -21.35
C ALA A 52 -7.79 -3.55 -20.87
N ARG A 53 -8.58 -4.49 -20.38
CA ARG A 53 -9.76 -4.14 -19.61
C ARG A 53 -9.23 -3.35 -18.42
N MET A 54 -9.27 -2.04 -18.53
CA MET A 54 -9.29 -1.17 -17.39
C MET A 54 -10.47 -1.70 -16.58
N VAL A 55 -10.18 -2.39 -15.50
CA VAL A 55 -11.21 -2.67 -14.50
C VAL A 55 -11.51 -1.31 -13.89
N ASP A 56 -12.48 -0.63 -14.49
CA ASP A 56 -12.95 0.69 -14.13
C ASP A 56 -13.88 0.53 -12.93
N ASP A 57 -13.33 0.01 -11.83
CA ASP A 57 -14.11 -0.15 -10.61
C ASP A 57 -13.55 0.76 -9.51
N GLU A 58 -13.41 2.04 -9.87
CA GLU A 58 -13.17 3.13 -8.90
C GLU A 58 -14.46 3.55 -8.18
N THR A 59 -15.57 2.87 -8.42
CA THR A 59 -16.84 3.21 -7.78
C THR A 59 -16.74 2.88 -6.29
N GLN A 60 -16.83 3.92 -5.47
CA GLN A 60 -16.88 3.72 -4.02
C GLN A 60 -18.13 2.91 -3.66
N PRO A 61 -17.99 1.84 -2.85
CA PRO A 61 -19.14 1.15 -2.30
C PRO A 61 -20.05 2.11 -1.55
N ASP A 62 -21.36 2.05 -1.83
CA ASP A 62 -22.41 2.86 -1.19
C ASP A 62 -23.62 1.98 -0.82
N SER A 63 -23.36 0.72 -0.54
CA SER A 63 -24.39 -0.27 -0.19
C SER A 63 -24.47 -0.50 1.32
N GLY A 64 -25.67 -0.35 1.87
CA GLY A 64 -25.93 -0.74 3.26
C GLY A 64 -25.54 0.30 4.31
N GLU A 65 -25.18 -0.21 5.47
CA GLU A 65 -24.85 0.59 6.65
C GLU A 65 -23.42 1.13 6.61
N GLU A 66 -23.16 2.11 7.47
CA GLU A 66 -21.83 2.65 7.68
C GLU A 66 -20.85 1.55 8.14
N ASN A 67 -19.67 1.55 7.56
CA ASN A 67 -18.53 0.79 8.04
C ASN A 67 -17.72 1.68 8.98
N ALA A 68 -18.03 1.64 10.26
CA ALA A 68 -17.43 2.52 11.27
C ALA A 68 -15.91 2.31 11.40
N TRP A 69 -15.44 1.07 11.28
CA TRP A 69 -14.02 0.73 11.34
C TRP A 69 -13.24 1.46 10.24
N LEU A 70 -13.64 1.27 8.98
CA LEU A 70 -12.92 1.81 7.82
C LEU A 70 -13.20 3.31 7.61
N THR A 71 -14.36 3.82 8.06
CA THR A 71 -14.61 5.27 8.17
C THR A 71 -13.59 5.92 9.08
N GLY A 72 -13.40 5.39 10.28
CA GLY A 72 -12.41 5.90 11.23
C GLY A 72 -10.98 5.89 10.68
N PHE A 73 -10.60 4.86 9.92
CA PHE A 73 -9.29 4.84 9.24
C PHE A 73 -9.13 6.01 8.27
N VAL A 74 -10.11 6.22 7.37
CA VAL A 74 -10.05 7.32 6.38
C VAL A 74 -10.05 8.69 7.05
N GLU A 75 -10.80 8.86 8.15
CA GLU A 75 -10.83 10.12 8.90
C GLU A 75 -9.48 10.45 9.52
N ARG A 76 -8.82 9.47 10.14
CA ARG A 76 -7.48 9.64 10.72
C ARG A 76 -6.43 9.97 9.66
N LEU A 77 -6.47 9.28 8.51
CA LEU A 77 -5.62 9.61 7.37
C LEU A 77 -5.85 11.05 6.89
N ALA A 78 -7.12 11.43 6.69
CA ALA A 78 -7.46 12.75 6.18
C ALA A 78 -7.03 13.90 7.11
N ALA A 79 -7.00 13.65 8.40
CA ALA A 79 -6.51 14.60 9.40
C ALA A 79 -4.98 14.75 9.42
N SER A 80 -4.23 13.85 8.76
CA SER A 80 -2.79 13.70 8.98
C SER A 80 -1.93 13.70 7.71
N TYR A 81 -2.46 14.08 6.55
CA TYR A 81 -1.67 14.08 5.28
C TYR A 81 -0.42 14.97 5.36
N ASP A 82 -0.56 16.17 5.95
CA ASP A 82 0.56 17.10 6.11
C ASP A 82 1.62 16.56 7.07
N ASP A 83 1.20 15.93 8.16
CA ASP A 83 2.09 15.33 9.15
C ASP A 83 2.85 14.15 8.56
N LEU A 84 2.18 13.30 7.79
CA LEU A 84 2.82 12.20 7.06
C LEU A 84 3.82 12.71 6.03
N THR A 85 3.48 13.79 5.32
CA THR A 85 4.40 14.44 4.36
C THR A 85 5.61 15.03 5.08
N ALA A 86 5.42 15.67 6.23
CA ALA A 86 6.50 16.23 7.01
C ALA A 86 7.42 15.12 7.55
N LEU A 87 6.84 14.05 8.08
CA LEU A 87 7.56 12.89 8.58
C LEU A 87 8.38 12.22 7.46
N ASP A 88 7.79 12.03 6.29
CA ASP A 88 8.47 11.41 5.16
C ASP A 88 9.59 12.29 4.57
N ARG A 89 9.49 13.62 4.66
CA ARG A 89 10.61 14.50 4.27
C ARG A 89 11.86 14.30 5.13
N GLU A 90 11.69 13.91 6.37
CA GLU A 90 12.81 13.59 7.27
C GLU A 90 13.31 12.17 7.05
N ALA A 91 12.42 11.23 6.67
CA ALA A 91 12.72 9.80 6.50
C ALA A 91 12.99 9.40 5.04
N GLY A 92 12.54 10.18 4.05
CA GLY A 92 12.55 9.81 2.64
C GLY A 92 12.54 11.02 1.70
N ASP A 93 11.61 11.03 0.75
CA ASP A 93 11.47 12.06 -0.28
C ASP A 93 10.24 12.97 -0.10
N GLY A 94 9.43 12.72 0.91
CA GLY A 94 8.32 13.57 1.31
C GLY A 94 7.06 13.42 0.45
N ASP A 95 6.88 12.30 -0.25
CA ASP A 95 5.72 12.10 -1.10
C ASP A 95 4.63 11.21 -0.46
N PHE A 96 4.90 10.57 0.70
CA PHE A 96 4.00 9.59 1.30
C PHE A 96 2.62 10.18 1.65
N GLY A 97 2.56 11.35 2.30
CA GLY A 97 1.28 11.99 2.63
C GLY A 97 0.49 12.40 1.39
N GLN A 98 1.18 12.88 0.34
CA GLN A 98 0.54 13.21 -0.95
C GLN A 98 0.00 11.96 -1.65
N ASN A 99 0.70 10.83 -1.56
CA ASN A 99 0.23 9.56 -2.07
C ASN A 99 -1.02 9.07 -1.32
N MET A 100 -1.09 9.27 0.00
CA MET A 100 -2.29 8.97 0.79
C MET A 100 -3.45 9.90 0.41
N GLU A 101 -3.21 11.19 0.24
CA GLU A 101 -4.21 12.16 -0.20
C GLU A 101 -4.73 11.83 -1.62
N ALA A 102 -3.86 11.47 -2.55
CA ALA A 102 -4.25 11.06 -3.90
C ALA A 102 -5.16 9.82 -3.89
N ALA A 103 -4.90 8.87 -2.98
CA ALA A 103 -5.71 7.67 -2.84
C ALA A 103 -7.01 7.90 -2.06
N PHE A 104 -7.02 8.72 -1.01
CA PHE A 104 -8.12 8.80 -0.06
C PHE A 104 -8.80 10.17 0.06
N GLY A 105 -8.25 11.24 -0.54
CA GLY A 105 -8.70 12.61 -0.32
C GLY A 105 -10.12 12.90 -0.78
N ASP A 106 -10.61 12.21 -1.80
CA ASP A 106 -11.97 12.32 -2.35
C ASP A 106 -12.91 11.17 -1.92
N VAL A 107 -12.48 10.30 -1.00
CA VAL A 107 -13.34 9.25 -0.43
C VAL A 107 -14.48 9.89 0.36
N VAL A 108 -15.71 9.57 -0.04
CA VAL A 108 -16.92 10.06 0.63
C VAL A 108 -17.07 9.39 1.99
N ARG A 109 -17.31 10.16 3.02
CA ARG A 109 -17.52 9.72 4.40
C ARG A 109 -18.93 10.03 4.87
N PRO A 110 -19.55 9.17 5.69
CA PRO A 110 -19.01 7.88 6.17
C PRO A 110 -18.89 6.86 5.03
N VAL A 111 -17.88 5.98 5.15
CA VAL A 111 -17.68 4.86 4.21
C VAL A 111 -18.77 3.83 4.45
N ARG A 112 -19.34 3.28 3.38
CA ARG A 112 -20.43 2.30 3.42
C ARG A 112 -20.02 1.05 2.66
N GLY A 113 -20.59 -0.10 3.04
CA GLY A 113 -20.31 -1.38 2.40
C GLY A 113 -19.63 -2.39 3.32
N ALA A 114 -19.57 -3.63 2.87
CA ALA A 114 -18.91 -4.71 3.59
C ALA A 114 -17.39 -4.48 3.67
N ASP A 115 -16.75 -5.02 4.71
CA ASP A 115 -15.30 -4.87 4.90
C ASP A 115 -14.51 -5.27 3.66
N ALA A 116 -14.82 -6.42 3.07
CA ALA A 116 -14.14 -6.91 1.88
C ALA A 116 -14.31 -5.98 0.66
N GLU A 117 -15.52 -5.42 0.45
CA GLU A 117 -15.80 -4.48 -0.63
C GLU A 117 -14.99 -3.18 -0.46
N VAL A 118 -15.02 -2.62 0.75
CA VAL A 118 -14.33 -1.36 1.07
C VAL A 118 -12.81 -1.55 1.02
N LEU A 119 -12.28 -2.64 1.56
CA LEU A 119 -10.85 -2.95 1.50
C LEU A 119 -10.37 -3.18 0.06
N ASN A 120 -11.17 -3.83 -0.79
CA ASN A 120 -10.88 -3.96 -2.23
C ASN A 120 -10.87 -2.60 -2.94
N PHE A 121 -11.83 -1.72 -2.62
CA PHE A 121 -11.84 -0.36 -3.11
C PHE A 121 -10.58 0.42 -2.68
N PHE A 122 -10.15 0.32 -1.41
CA PHE A 122 -8.91 0.93 -0.95
C PHE A 122 -7.67 0.36 -1.64
N ALA A 123 -7.63 -0.97 -1.85
CA ALA A 123 -6.56 -1.63 -2.59
C ALA A 123 -6.43 -1.08 -4.02
N HIS A 124 -7.56 -0.98 -4.72
CA HIS A 124 -7.58 -0.43 -6.08
C HIS A 124 -7.08 1.02 -6.12
N ARG A 125 -7.57 1.87 -5.23
CA ARG A 125 -7.16 3.27 -5.16
C ARG A 125 -5.67 3.43 -4.87
N MET A 126 -5.13 2.65 -3.95
CA MET A 126 -3.70 2.65 -3.68
C MET A 126 -2.88 2.24 -4.92
N LEU A 127 -3.29 1.19 -5.62
CA LEU A 127 -2.58 0.69 -6.80
C LEU A 127 -2.65 1.67 -7.99
N VAL A 128 -3.75 2.41 -8.14
CA VAL A 128 -3.98 3.26 -9.32
C VAL A 128 -3.56 4.70 -9.09
N ARG A 129 -3.77 5.24 -7.88
CA ARG A 129 -3.61 6.67 -7.60
C ARG A 129 -2.37 7.02 -6.77
N ALA A 130 -1.93 6.10 -5.90
CA ALA A 130 -0.72 6.35 -5.12
C ALA A 130 0.53 6.01 -5.92
N GLY A 131 1.51 6.89 -5.88
CA GLY A 131 2.80 6.67 -6.52
C GLY A 131 3.75 5.83 -5.68
N GLY A 132 4.89 5.49 -6.27
CA GLY A 132 6.01 4.87 -5.57
C GLY A 132 5.74 3.47 -5.04
N THR A 133 6.52 3.09 -4.05
CA THR A 133 6.41 1.77 -3.38
C THR A 133 5.18 1.70 -2.48
N SER A 134 4.72 2.83 -1.93
CA SER A 134 3.59 2.90 -1.01
C SER A 134 2.29 2.39 -1.65
N GLY A 135 2.04 2.75 -2.91
CA GLY A 135 0.88 2.28 -3.67
C GLY A 135 0.85 0.76 -3.79
N ALA A 136 1.97 0.16 -4.22
CA ALA A 136 2.08 -1.28 -4.38
C ALA A 136 1.93 -2.02 -3.03
N VAL A 137 2.60 -1.54 -1.99
CA VAL A 137 2.66 -2.22 -0.69
C VAL A 137 1.35 -2.13 0.06
N LEU A 138 0.75 -0.93 0.19
CA LEU A 138 -0.53 -0.76 0.86
C LEU A 138 -1.70 -1.32 0.03
N GLY A 139 -1.63 -1.21 -1.31
CA GLY A 139 -2.59 -1.87 -2.18
C GLY A 139 -2.61 -3.39 -2.01
N THR A 140 -1.41 -4.00 -1.91
CA THR A 140 -1.28 -5.42 -1.60
C THR A 140 -1.84 -5.77 -0.22
N LEU A 141 -1.54 -4.97 0.81
CA LEU A 141 -2.07 -5.17 2.15
C LEU A 141 -3.60 -5.20 2.15
N PHE A 142 -4.23 -4.14 1.61
CA PHE A 142 -5.70 -4.04 1.59
C PHE A 142 -6.33 -5.16 0.78
N ARG A 143 -5.72 -5.58 -0.33
CA ARG A 143 -6.21 -6.71 -1.13
C ARG A 143 -6.19 -8.01 -0.32
N GLN A 144 -5.09 -8.31 0.35
CA GLN A 144 -4.97 -9.52 1.17
C GLN A 144 -5.91 -9.52 2.37
N MET A 145 -6.16 -8.34 2.95
CA MET A 145 -7.18 -8.20 3.99
C MET A 145 -8.58 -8.42 3.43
N ALA A 146 -8.92 -7.83 2.29
CA ALA A 146 -10.20 -8.03 1.64
C ALA A 146 -10.48 -9.51 1.36
N ASP A 147 -9.52 -10.20 0.75
CA ASP A 147 -9.61 -11.63 0.44
C ASP A 147 -9.82 -12.48 1.72
N ALA A 148 -9.17 -12.13 2.84
CA ALA A 148 -9.33 -12.84 4.10
C ALA A 148 -10.72 -12.63 4.74
N PHE A 149 -11.27 -11.42 4.69
CA PHE A 149 -12.62 -11.13 5.16
C PHE A 149 -13.68 -11.80 4.28
N GLU A 150 -13.50 -11.79 2.96
CA GLU A 150 -14.37 -12.49 2.02
C GLU A 150 -14.37 -14.01 2.25
N ASP A 151 -13.19 -14.63 2.34
CA ASP A 151 -13.01 -16.06 2.60
C ASP A 151 -13.65 -16.50 3.93
N ALA A 152 -13.57 -15.64 4.95
CA ALA A 152 -14.16 -15.90 6.26
C ALA A 152 -15.66 -15.65 6.30
N GLY A 153 -16.22 -14.90 5.35
CA GLY A 153 -17.61 -14.44 5.36
C GLY A 153 -17.90 -13.54 6.57
N VAL A 154 -16.93 -12.70 6.96
CA VAL A 154 -16.99 -11.85 8.15
C VAL A 154 -17.12 -10.39 7.75
N ASP A 155 -17.92 -9.65 8.51
CA ASP A 155 -18.12 -8.23 8.35
C ASP A 155 -18.15 -7.55 9.73
N SER A 156 -17.37 -6.52 9.94
CA SER A 156 -17.22 -5.79 11.21
C SER A 156 -18.55 -5.20 11.70
N ARG A 157 -19.51 -4.99 10.81
CA ARG A 157 -20.82 -4.38 11.11
C ARG A 157 -21.74 -5.31 11.91
N ASP A 158 -21.55 -6.64 11.80
CA ASP A 158 -22.40 -7.64 12.46
C ASP A 158 -21.65 -8.84 13.03
N ALA A 159 -20.33 -8.91 12.86
CA ALA A 159 -19.51 -10.00 13.37
C ALA A 159 -19.40 -9.99 14.90
N ASP A 160 -19.31 -11.15 15.49
CA ASP A 160 -18.74 -11.25 16.82
C ASP A 160 -17.22 -10.99 16.78
N GLY A 161 -16.68 -10.51 17.90
CA GLY A 161 -15.27 -10.11 17.91
C GLY A 161 -14.29 -11.26 17.69
N ALA A 162 -14.63 -12.50 17.96
CA ALA A 162 -13.75 -13.64 17.72
C ALA A 162 -13.65 -13.95 16.21
N ALA A 163 -14.77 -13.89 15.49
CA ALA A 163 -14.78 -14.04 14.04
C ALA A 163 -14.01 -12.88 13.37
N PHE A 164 -14.25 -11.64 13.81
CA PHE A 164 -13.53 -10.47 13.32
C PHE A 164 -12.02 -10.57 13.60
N ALA A 165 -11.62 -10.94 14.82
CA ALA A 165 -10.22 -11.13 15.18
C ALA A 165 -9.53 -12.19 14.32
N GLY A 166 -10.23 -13.29 14.01
CA GLY A 166 -9.73 -14.33 13.11
C GLY A 166 -9.48 -13.83 11.69
N ALA A 167 -10.47 -13.13 11.10
CA ALA A 167 -10.35 -12.55 9.78
C ALA A 167 -9.24 -11.48 9.71
N LEU A 168 -9.18 -10.60 10.72
CA LEU A 168 -8.16 -9.57 10.85
C LEU A 168 -6.75 -10.18 10.97
N ALA A 169 -6.56 -11.19 11.82
CA ALA A 169 -5.29 -11.87 12.00
C ALA A 169 -4.80 -12.53 10.71
N GLU A 170 -5.69 -13.21 10.00
CA GLU A 170 -5.38 -13.86 8.73
C GLU A 170 -5.08 -12.81 7.63
N GLY A 171 -5.88 -11.76 7.54
CA GLY A 171 -5.68 -10.68 6.55
C GLY A 171 -4.35 -9.96 6.74
N LEU A 172 -4.02 -9.59 7.98
CA LEU A 172 -2.74 -8.97 8.31
C LEU A 172 -1.56 -9.92 8.04
N LYS A 173 -1.70 -11.21 8.39
CA LYS A 173 -0.67 -12.21 8.11
C LYS A 173 -0.44 -12.36 6.61
N ARG A 174 -1.51 -12.56 5.81
CA ARG A 174 -1.41 -12.65 4.34
C ARG A 174 -0.79 -11.38 3.75
N GLY A 175 -1.16 -10.21 4.27
CA GLY A 175 -0.59 -8.92 3.86
C GLY A 175 0.91 -8.85 4.12
N VAL A 176 1.37 -9.20 5.31
CA VAL A 176 2.81 -9.25 5.65
C VAL A 176 3.56 -10.25 4.78
N ASP A 177 3.01 -11.45 4.57
CA ASP A 177 3.63 -12.48 3.73
C ASP A 177 3.77 -12.00 2.28
N ALA A 178 2.71 -11.41 1.72
CA ALA A 178 2.71 -10.88 0.35
C ALA A 178 3.67 -9.69 0.18
N ILE A 179 3.74 -8.78 1.14
CA ILE A 179 4.70 -7.66 1.14
C ILE A 179 6.14 -8.19 1.23
N THR A 180 6.37 -9.22 2.03
CA THR A 180 7.69 -9.88 2.14
C THR A 180 8.07 -10.54 0.82
N GLU A 181 7.16 -11.22 0.16
CA GLU A 181 7.38 -11.84 -1.15
C GLU A 181 7.66 -10.78 -2.23
N LEU A 182 6.90 -9.68 -2.23
CA LEU A 182 6.99 -8.59 -3.20
C LEU A 182 8.33 -7.84 -3.11
N GLY A 183 8.76 -7.47 -1.90
CA GLY A 183 9.89 -6.55 -1.68
C GLY A 183 10.97 -7.06 -0.73
N GLY A 184 10.81 -8.27 -0.18
CA GLY A 184 11.72 -8.85 0.81
C GLY A 184 11.77 -8.08 2.13
N ALA A 185 10.74 -7.26 2.44
CA ALA A 185 10.66 -6.53 3.70
C ALA A 185 10.27 -7.47 4.85
N LYS A 186 10.90 -7.28 6.01
CA LYS A 186 10.65 -8.06 7.22
C LYS A 186 10.81 -7.20 8.47
N GLU A 187 10.39 -7.71 9.60
CA GLU A 187 10.60 -7.04 10.90
C GLU A 187 12.08 -6.68 11.09
N GLY A 188 12.34 -5.45 11.53
CA GLY A 188 13.67 -4.89 11.71
C GLY A 188 14.27 -4.23 10.46
N ASP A 189 13.46 -4.05 9.41
CA ASP A 189 13.90 -3.39 8.17
C ASP A 189 13.50 -1.91 8.09
N ASN A 190 12.86 -1.37 9.13
CA ASN A 190 12.30 -0.02 9.19
C ASN A 190 11.25 0.20 8.09
N THR A 191 10.13 -0.51 8.22
CA THR A 191 9.00 -0.48 7.28
C THR A 191 7.68 -0.68 8.00
N LEU A 192 6.57 -0.52 7.31
CA LEU A 192 5.25 -0.83 7.85
C LEU A 192 5.09 -2.28 8.36
N VAL A 193 5.96 -3.21 7.94
CA VAL A 193 5.95 -4.60 8.45
C VAL A 193 6.26 -4.64 9.95
N ASP A 194 7.05 -3.68 10.45
CA ASP A 194 7.39 -3.57 11.87
C ASP A 194 6.16 -3.24 12.75
N ALA A 195 5.13 -2.63 12.19
CA ALA A 195 3.84 -2.42 12.85
C ALA A 195 2.85 -3.56 12.57
N LEU A 196 2.78 -4.05 11.34
CA LEU A 196 1.81 -5.05 10.92
C LEU A 196 2.06 -6.44 11.51
N ALA A 197 3.31 -6.87 11.61
CA ALA A 197 3.61 -8.21 12.11
C ALA A 197 3.25 -8.39 13.60
N PRO A 198 3.56 -7.46 14.53
CA PRO A 198 3.06 -7.54 15.90
C PRO A 198 1.53 -7.40 15.96
N ALA A 199 0.91 -6.56 15.11
CA ALA A 199 -0.54 -6.44 15.01
C ALA A 199 -1.19 -7.77 14.64
N ALA A 200 -0.67 -8.46 13.62
CA ALA A 200 -1.16 -9.77 13.20
C ALA A 200 -1.05 -10.84 14.29
N ARG A 201 0.01 -10.80 15.09
CA ARG A 201 0.17 -11.70 16.24
C ARG A 201 -0.85 -11.39 17.34
N ALA A 202 -1.04 -10.12 17.66
CA ALA A 202 -1.99 -9.70 18.68
C ALA A 202 -3.45 -10.04 18.30
N ALA A 203 -3.81 -9.89 17.04
CA ALA A 203 -5.15 -10.20 16.57
C ALA A 203 -5.56 -11.67 16.80
N LYS A 204 -4.61 -12.60 16.80
CA LYS A 204 -4.89 -14.04 17.06
C LYS A 204 -5.45 -14.32 18.45
N ASP A 205 -5.03 -13.51 19.43
CA ASP A 205 -5.39 -13.70 20.83
C ASP A 205 -6.47 -12.70 21.29
N ALA A 206 -6.93 -11.85 20.37
CA ALA A 206 -7.92 -10.83 20.66
C ALA A 206 -9.32 -11.42 20.83
N THR A 207 -10.08 -10.87 21.76
CA THR A 207 -11.45 -11.29 22.08
C THR A 207 -12.30 -10.07 22.46
N GLY A 208 -13.62 -10.24 22.50
CA GLY A 208 -14.55 -9.19 22.90
C GLY A 208 -15.37 -8.67 21.71
N SER A 209 -15.71 -7.41 21.71
CA SER A 209 -16.33 -6.72 20.56
C SER A 209 -15.30 -6.36 19.50
N VAL A 210 -15.76 -5.92 18.32
CA VAL A 210 -14.86 -5.42 17.25
C VAL A 210 -13.97 -4.30 17.77
N ASP A 211 -14.54 -3.33 18.51
CA ASP A 211 -13.77 -2.20 19.08
C ASP A 211 -12.71 -2.67 20.08
N GLU A 212 -13.04 -3.68 20.93
CA GLU A 212 -12.08 -4.25 21.87
C GLU A 212 -10.96 -5.02 21.15
N VAL A 213 -11.27 -5.72 20.06
CA VAL A 213 -10.26 -6.36 19.20
C VAL A 213 -9.34 -5.31 18.58
N LEU A 214 -9.89 -4.27 17.99
CA LEU A 214 -9.10 -3.18 17.40
C LEU A 214 -8.20 -2.50 18.45
N ALA A 215 -8.74 -2.19 19.63
CA ALA A 215 -7.97 -1.61 20.73
C ALA A 215 -6.84 -2.55 21.22
N HIS A 216 -7.09 -3.86 21.26
CA HIS A 216 -6.08 -4.85 21.62
C HIS A 216 -4.92 -4.90 20.63
N VAL A 217 -5.21 -4.79 19.33
CA VAL A 217 -4.24 -4.82 18.24
C VAL A 217 -3.47 -3.50 18.11
N PHE A 218 -4.12 -2.39 18.46
CA PHE A 218 -3.55 -1.05 18.32
C PHE A 218 -2.24 -0.86 19.10
N ALA A 219 -2.20 -1.24 20.37
CA ALA A 219 -1.02 -1.03 21.20
C ALA A 219 0.24 -1.73 20.65
N PRO A 220 0.21 -3.04 20.29
CA PRO A 220 1.36 -3.70 19.63
C PRO A 220 1.75 -3.08 18.29
N ALA A 221 0.77 -2.63 17.49
CA ALA A 221 1.05 -1.95 16.22
C ALA A 221 1.80 -0.63 16.45
N VAL A 222 1.36 0.18 17.40
CA VAL A 222 1.99 1.46 17.77
C VAL A 222 3.41 1.25 18.31
N GLU A 223 3.61 0.28 19.18
CA GLU A 223 4.95 -0.04 19.68
C GLU A 223 5.89 -0.49 18.56
N GLY A 224 5.39 -1.29 17.61
CA GLY A 224 6.14 -1.65 16.40
C GLY A 224 6.49 -0.44 15.53
N ALA A 225 5.53 0.44 15.29
CA ALA A 225 5.75 1.67 14.54
C ALA A 225 6.76 2.60 15.23
N LYS A 226 6.67 2.77 16.56
CA LYS A 226 7.63 3.56 17.33
C LYS A 226 9.04 2.96 17.31
N ALA A 227 9.15 1.63 17.31
CA ALA A 227 10.42 0.93 17.29
C ALA A 227 11.19 1.15 15.98
N THR A 228 10.53 1.54 14.88
CA THR A 228 11.19 1.89 13.62
C THR A 228 12.13 3.08 13.80
N ARG A 229 11.81 4.01 14.72
CA ARG A 229 12.74 5.05 15.15
C ARG A 229 13.99 4.40 15.75
N GLY A 230 15.14 4.69 15.19
CA GLY A 230 16.44 4.10 15.59
C GLY A 230 16.84 2.89 14.74
N MET A 231 15.97 2.37 13.89
CA MET A 231 16.34 1.36 12.91
C MET A 231 16.93 2.00 11.66
N GLN A 232 17.86 1.30 11.03
CA GLN A 232 18.34 1.68 9.71
C GLN A 232 17.36 1.18 8.64
N ALA A 233 16.85 2.07 7.80
CA ALA A 233 15.99 1.69 6.70
C ALA A 233 16.75 0.81 5.69
N LYS A 234 16.20 -0.37 5.39
CA LYS A 234 16.78 -1.34 4.44
C LYS A 234 15.97 -1.45 3.16
N LYS A 235 14.81 -0.82 3.12
CA LYS A 235 13.85 -0.87 2.01
C LYS A 235 13.35 0.54 1.67
N GLY A 236 12.79 0.68 0.46
CA GLY A 236 12.24 1.94 -0.01
C GLY A 236 13.29 3.05 -0.16
N ARG A 237 12.82 4.27 -0.35
CA ARG A 237 13.68 5.45 -0.59
C ARG A 237 14.48 5.86 0.65
N ALA A 238 13.94 5.64 1.84
CA ALA A 238 14.64 5.87 3.10
C ALA A 238 15.98 5.12 3.19
N SER A 239 16.10 3.97 2.53
CA SER A 239 17.34 3.20 2.52
C SER A 239 18.53 3.92 1.85
N TYR A 240 18.28 4.91 0.98
CA TYR A 240 19.32 5.72 0.35
C TYR A 240 19.88 6.82 1.26
N LEU A 241 19.13 7.20 2.31
CA LEU A 241 19.53 8.26 3.24
C LEU A 241 20.50 7.76 4.35
N GLY A 242 20.64 6.44 4.49
CA GLY A 242 21.55 5.83 5.45
C GLY A 242 21.20 6.19 6.91
N GLU A 243 22.20 6.65 7.67
CA GLU A 243 21.99 6.98 9.09
C GLU A 243 21.21 8.27 9.36
N SER A 244 21.05 9.15 8.36
CA SER A 244 20.36 10.43 8.57
C SER A 244 18.85 10.29 8.78
N ALA A 245 18.23 9.19 8.31
CA ALA A 245 16.81 8.88 8.52
C ALA A 245 16.55 8.06 9.80
N LYS A 246 17.58 7.74 10.58
CA LYS A 246 17.50 6.79 11.69
C LYS A 246 16.65 7.27 12.89
N ASP A 247 16.56 8.58 13.08
CA ASP A 247 15.85 9.16 14.24
C ASP A 247 14.37 9.45 13.97
N VAL A 248 13.87 9.05 12.80
CA VAL A 248 12.49 9.26 12.35
C VAL A 248 11.79 7.92 12.23
N PRO A 249 10.57 7.75 12.74
CA PRO A 249 9.79 6.53 12.52
C PRO A 249 9.35 6.42 11.07
N ASP A 250 9.15 5.19 10.59
CA ASP A 250 8.63 4.95 9.24
C ASP A 250 7.20 5.49 9.09
N PRO A 251 6.93 6.39 8.13
CA PRO A 251 5.59 6.96 7.95
C PRO A 251 4.54 5.92 7.57
N GLY A 252 4.93 4.86 6.84
CA GLY A 252 4.05 3.76 6.53
C GLY A 252 3.68 2.93 7.76
N ALA A 253 4.63 2.71 8.67
CA ALA A 253 4.36 2.05 9.95
C ALA A 253 3.40 2.86 10.82
N ILE A 254 3.53 4.20 10.85
CA ILE A 254 2.58 5.06 11.56
C ILE A 254 1.18 4.97 10.91
N ALA A 255 1.08 5.13 9.59
CA ALA A 255 -0.20 5.16 8.89
C ALA A 255 -1.01 3.86 9.07
N VAL A 256 -0.36 2.69 9.07
CA VAL A 256 -1.08 1.41 9.25
C VAL A 256 -1.60 1.21 10.67
N THR A 257 -1.06 1.88 11.70
CA THR A 257 -1.63 1.81 13.04
C THR A 257 -3.04 2.39 13.11
N TRP A 258 -3.35 3.34 12.25
CA TRP A 258 -4.67 3.98 12.19
C TRP A 258 -5.79 3.06 11.69
N LEU A 259 -5.46 1.89 11.16
CA LEU A 259 -6.45 0.83 10.93
C LEU A 259 -7.06 0.33 12.25
N PHE A 260 -6.36 0.45 13.36
CA PHE A 260 -6.75 -0.14 14.63
C PHE A 260 -7.21 0.90 15.66
N GLY A 261 -6.82 2.16 15.53
CA GLY A 261 -7.17 3.21 16.46
C GLY A 261 -6.36 4.48 16.28
N GLU A 262 -6.49 5.39 17.23
CA GLU A 262 -5.76 6.66 17.29
C GLU A 262 -5.08 6.76 18.66
N ALA A 263 -3.84 7.23 18.67
CA ALA A 263 -3.18 7.62 19.91
C ALA A 263 -3.83 8.91 20.45
N GLY A 264 -4.43 8.85 21.61
CA GLY A 264 -5.00 10.01 22.31
C GLY A 264 -3.96 11.03 22.75
#